data_fb57d40fd2827c44e6093f685508c6f4
#
_entry.id   fb57d40fd2827c44e6093f685508c6f4
#
_cell.length_a   1.000
_cell.length_b   1.000
_cell.length_c   1.000
_cell.angle_alpha   90.00
_cell.angle_beta   90.00
_cell.angle_gamma   90.00
#
_symmetry.space_group_name_H-M   'P 1'
#
loop_
_entity.id
_entity.type
_entity.pdbx_description
1 polymer ?
#
loop_
_entity_poly.entity_id
_entity_poly.type
_entity_poly.pdbx_seq_one_letter_code
_entity_poly.pdbx_strand_id
1 'polypeptide(L)'
;MLAVKAGDARAFSRLFDKYARSIVNFAFRFVADRGRAEELTQDIFLKVYKSAASYEPSAKFKTYLYRIAANHCMNEKRRGVYQAQHQSTGEEGAAQLRSADNTSPPQALHGQELARDLAAALEALRPRERAAFSLCRFEGMAYKDIAETLETSEAAVKSLIHRATLNVVKRLAESGAEPAEPAAGGRHGVQRV
;
A
#
# COMPACT_ATOMS: atom_id res chain seq x y z
N MET A 1 2.23 7.33 -19.98
CA MET A 1 3.71 7.30 -20.03
C MET A 1 4.30 7.54 -21.42
N LEU A 2 3.82 6.93 -22.50
CA LEU A 2 4.40 7.18 -23.84
C LEU A 2 4.38 8.67 -24.23
N ALA A 3 3.28 9.40 -23.97
CA ALA A 3 3.23 10.84 -24.18
C ALA A 3 4.22 11.61 -23.27
N VAL A 4 4.42 11.16 -22.02
CA VAL A 4 5.45 11.74 -21.13
C VAL A 4 6.86 11.51 -21.68
N LYS A 5 7.14 10.30 -22.21
CA LYS A 5 8.39 9.98 -22.91
C LYS A 5 8.63 10.88 -24.11
N ALA A 6 7.56 11.29 -24.81
CA ALA A 6 7.62 12.24 -25.92
C ALA A 6 7.67 13.73 -25.50
N GLY A 7 7.80 14.02 -24.18
CA GLY A 7 7.96 15.38 -23.66
C GLY A 7 6.64 16.09 -23.27
N ASP A 8 5.49 15.41 -23.30
CA ASP A 8 4.21 16.01 -22.90
C ASP A 8 4.11 16.11 -21.34
N ALA A 9 4.44 17.28 -20.80
CA ALA A 9 4.33 17.57 -19.37
C ALA A 9 2.86 17.48 -18.87
N ARG A 10 1.87 17.83 -19.69
CA ARG A 10 0.45 17.74 -19.32
C ARG A 10 0.02 16.27 -19.15
N ALA A 11 0.61 15.35 -19.91
CA ALA A 11 0.36 13.92 -19.72
C ALA A 11 0.87 13.44 -18.38
N PHE A 12 2.01 13.97 -17.90
CA PHE A 12 2.50 13.65 -16.56
C PHE A 12 1.57 14.18 -15.45
N SER A 13 1.11 15.44 -15.56
CA SER A 13 0.16 16.01 -14.59
C SER A 13 -1.11 15.15 -14.50
N ARG A 14 -1.67 14.73 -15.65
CA ARG A 14 -2.85 13.83 -15.65
C ARG A 14 -2.59 12.49 -14.95
N LEU A 15 -1.39 11.93 -15.12
CA LEU A 15 -1.01 10.69 -14.38
C LEU A 15 -0.88 10.94 -12.89
N PHE A 16 -0.25 12.04 -12.51
CA PHE A 16 -0.14 12.45 -11.11
C PHE A 16 -1.52 12.60 -10.48
N ASP A 17 -2.40 13.43 -11.04
CA ASP A 17 -3.76 13.69 -10.55
C ASP A 17 -4.57 12.39 -10.39
N LYS A 18 -4.42 11.47 -11.34
CA LYS A 18 -5.13 10.19 -11.33
C LYS A 18 -4.67 9.26 -10.22
N TYR A 19 -3.38 9.22 -9.91
CA TYR A 19 -2.79 8.18 -9.07
C TYR A 19 -2.23 8.67 -7.73
N ALA A 20 -1.97 9.97 -7.56
CA ALA A 20 -1.29 10.51 -6.37
C ALA A 20 -1.99 10.09 -5.07
N ARG A 21 -3.33 10.26 -5.00
CA ARG A 21 -4.11 9.87 -3.81
C ARG A 21 -3.96 8.39 -3.47
N SER A 22 -4.00 7.51 -4.47
CA SER A 22 -3.85 6.07 -4.26
C SER A 22 -2.44 5.72 -3.79
N ILE A 23 -1.42 6.37 -4.34
CA ILE A 23 -0.01 6.17 -3.93
C ILE A 23 0.23 6.70 -2.53
N VAL A 24 -0.31 7.88 -2.16
CA VAL A 24 -0.24 8.39 -0.77
C VAL A 24 -0.86 7.38 0.20
N ASN A 25 -2.05 6.87 -0.10
CA ASN A 25 -2.70 5.88 0.74
C ASN A 25 -1.91 4.56 0.82
N PHE A 26 -1.30 4.14 -0.29
CA PHE A 26 -0.43 2.97 -0.31
C PHE A 26 0.82 3.20 0.55
N ALA A 27 1.52 4.32 0.41
CA ALA A 27 2.70 4.68 1.19
C ALA A 27 2.36 4.82 2.68
N PHE A 28 1.22 5.47 3.02
CA PHE A 28 0.75 5.60 4.40
C PHE A 28 0.62 4.26 5.12
N ARG A 29 0.20 3.20 4.43
CA ARG A 29 0.14 1.84 5.02
C ARG A 29 1.52 1.28 5.39
N PHE A 30 2.62 1.90 4.95
CA PHE A 30 3.99 1.48 5.30
C PHE A 30 4.60 2.34 6.40
N VAL A 31 4.32 3.63 6.42
CA VAL A 31 5.01 4.58 7.30
C VAL A 31 4.14 5.12 8.43
N ALA A 32 2.80 4.94 8.35
CA ALA A 32 1.81 5.39 9.33
C ALA A 32 1.87 6.90 9.66
N ASP A 33 2.56 7.68 8.84
CA ASP A 33 2.66 9.14 8.92
C ASP A 33 2.25 9.76 7.60
N ARG A 34 1.32 10.74 7.64
CA ARG A 34 0.75 11.35 6.44
C ARG A 34 1.75 12.20 5.68
N GLY A 35 2.52 13.02 6.41
CA GLY A 35 3.54 13.87 5.80
C GLY A 35 4.60 13.04 5.09
N ARG A 36 5.10 12.00 5.78
CA ARG A 36 6.08 11.07 5.20
C ARG A 36 5.53 10.31 4.00
N ALA A 37 4.25 9.91 4.02
CA ALA A 37 3.60 9.26 2.88
C ALA A 37 3.51 10.19 1.65
N GLU A 38 3.26 11.49 1.87
CA GLU A 38 3.23 12.50 0.81
C GLU A 38 4.63 12.74 0.22
N GLU A 39 5.68 12.84 1.06
CA GLU A 39 7.08 12.92 0.61
C GLU A 39 7.48 11.69 -0.23
N LEU A 40 7.20 10.49 0.26
CA LEU A 40 7.45 9.26 -0.49
C LEU A 40 6.71 9.23 -1.83
N THR A 41 5.49 9.77 -1.87
CA THR A 41 4.72 9.88 -3.10
C THR A 41 5.39 10.80 -4.11
N GLN A 42 5.89 11.95 -3.67
CA GLN A 42 6.65 12.86 -4.53
C GLN A 42 7.91 12.18 -5.08
N ASP A 43 8.66 11.47 -4.24
CA ASP A 43 9.85 10.72 -4.65
C ASP A 43 9.52 9.62 -5.67
N ILE A 44 8.40 8.90 -5.47
CA ILE A 44 7.92 7.88 -6.40
C ILE A 44 7.61 8.49 -7.76
N PHE A 45 6.85 9.59 -7.81
CA PHE A 45 6.51 10.25 -9.06
C PHE A 45 7.73 10.90 -9.73
N LEU A 46 8.69 11.41 -8.95
CA LEU A 46 9.96 11.90 -9.49
C LEU A 46 10.75 10.76 -10.17
N LYS A 47 10.77 9.55 -9.57
CA LYS A 47 11.37 8.37 -10.19
C LYS A 47 10.64 7.97 -11.47
N VAL A 48 9.29 7.99 -11.47
CA VAL A 48 8.47 7.74 -12.66
C VAL A 48 8.81 8.74 -13.78
N TYR A 49 8.94 10.02 -13.45
CA TYR A 49 9.29 11.06 -14.42
C TYR A 49 10.70 10.84 -14.99
N LYS A 50 11.69 10.63 -14.14
CA LYS A 50 13.09 10.40 -14.55
C LYS A 50 13.24 9.15 -15.42
N SER A 51 12.44 8.12 -15.18
CA SER A 51 12.46 6.87 -15.97
C SER A 51 11.61 6.93 -17.24
N ALA A 52 10.96 8.07 -17.53
CA ALA A 52 10.10 8.19 -18.70
C ALA A 52 10.86 7.96 -20.02
N ALA A 53 12.10 8.40 -20.12
CA ALA A 53 12.94 8.23 -21.32
C ALA A 53 13.19 6.76 -21.67
N SER A 54 13.37 5.91 -20.65
CA SER A 54 13.60 4.47 -20.81
C SER A 54 12.33 3.62 -20.66
N TYR A 55 11.16 4.26 -20.52
CA TYR A 55 9.91 3.53 -20.33
C TYR A 55 9.54 2.69 -21.57
N GLU A 56 9.27 1.42 -21.34
CA GLU A 56 8.72 0.48 -22.30
C GLU A 56 7.42 -0.11 -21.79
N PRO A 57 6.34 -0.14 -22.61
CA PRO A 57 5.01 -0.58 -22.18
C PRO A 57 4.90 -2.13 -22.15
N SER A 58 5.76 -2.79 -21.38
CA SER A 58 5.74 -4.26 -21.20
C SER A 58 4.59 -4.74 -20.31
N ALA A 59 4.02 -3.85 -19.50
CA ALA A 59 2.91 -4.13 -18.58
C ALA A 59 1.96 -2.93 -18.51
N LYS A 60 0.81 -3.09 -17.80
CA LYS A 60 -0.09 -1.97 -17.51
C LYS A 60 0.67 -0.88 -16.74
N PHE A 61 0.40 0.40 -17.05
CA PHE A 61 1.03 1.51 -16.31
C PHE A 61 0.80 1.42 -14.80
N LYS A 62 -0.37 0.94 -14.33
CA LYS A 62 -0.64 0.71 -12.92
C LYS A 62 0.38 -0.26 -12.30
N THR A 63 0.65 -1.38 -12.94
CA THR A 63 1.65 -2.38 -12.49
C THR A 63 3.05 -1.76 -12.39
N TYR A 64 3.46 -1.02 -13.43
CA TYR A 64 4.74 -0.30 -13.44
C TYR A 64 4.84 0.73 -12.30
N LEU A 65 3.83 1.56 -12.10
CA LEU A 65 3.80 2.56 -11.03
C LEU A 65 3.89 1.93 -9.64
N TYR A 66 3.09 0.88 -9.39
CA TYR A 66 3.10 0.20 -8.09
C TYR A 66 4.36 -0.63 -7.85
N ARG A 67 5.07 -1.07 -8.89
CA ARG A 67 6.41 -1.68 -8.74
C ARG A 67 7.40 -0.66 -8.15
N ILE A 68 7.43 0.56 -8.68
CA ILE A 68 8.27 1.65 -8.15
C ILE A 68 7.84 1.97 -6.70
N ALA A 69 6.53 2.11 -6.46
CA ALA A 69 5.99 2.45 -5.15
C ALA A 69 6.30 1.36 -4.09
N ALA A 70 6.04 0.09 -4.41
CA ALA A 70 6.29 -1.01 -3.49
C ALA A 70 7.78 -1.12 -3.12
N ASN A 71 8.67 -1.05 -4.10
CA ASN A 71 10.11 -1.08 -3.87
C ASN A 71 10.57 0.10 -3.00
N HIS A 72 10.03 1.30 -3.26
CA HIS A 72 10.38 2.50 -2.49
C HIS A 72 9.91 2.40 -1.04
N CYS A 73 8.65 2.05 -0.82
CA CYS A 73 8.06 1.90 0.52
C CYS A 73 8.71 0.76 1.34
N MET A 74 9.01 -0.39 0.71
CA MET A 74 9.71 -1.48 1.38
C MET A 74 11.14 -1.11 1.80
N ASN A 75 11.84 -0.32 0.99
CA ASN A 75 13.18 0.17 1.31
C ASN A 75 13.14 1.18 2.45
N GLU A 76 12.15 2.09 2.45
CA GLU A 76 11.96 3.05 3.53
C GLU A 76 11.70 2.36 4.88
N LYS A 77 10.85 1.35 4.90
CA LYS A 77 10.61 0.56 6.13
C LYS A 77 11.88 -0.13 6.63
N ARG A 78 12.73 -0.64 5.72
CA ARG A 78 14.05 -1.21 6.09
C ARG A 78 14.98 -0.17 6.70
N ARG A 79 15.02 1.04 6.12
CA ARG A 79 15.82 2.15 6.65
C ARG A 79 15.37 2.56 8.05
N GLY A 80 14.06 2.71 8.27
CA GLY A 80 13.49 3.05 9.56
C GLY A 80 13.83 2.03 10.65
N VAL A 81 13.74 0.73 10.34
CA VAL A 81 14.14 -0.34 11.27
C VAL A 81 15.64 -0.28 11.57
N TYR A 82 16.49 -0.09 10.56
CA TYR A 82 17.94 0.03 10.75
C TYR A 82 18.31 1.25 11.61
N GLN A 83 17.69 2.40 11.36
CA GLN A 83 17.90 3.62 12.15
C GLN A 83 17.46 3.44 13.60
N ALA A 84 16.27 2.85 13.84
CA ALA A 84 15.78 2.58 15.19
C ALA A 84 16.72 1.63 15.95
N GLN A 85 17.30 0.62 15.32
CA GLN A 85 18.27 -0.29 15.91
C GLN A 85 19.62 0.37 16.24
N HIS A 86 20.01 1.42 15.51
CA HIS A 86 21.28 2.12 15.71
C HIS A 86 21.14 3.40 16.55
N GLN A 87 19.93 3.90 16.75
CA GLN A 87 19.63 5.04 17.61
C GLN A 87 19.21 4.65 19.04
N SER A 88 19.15 3.36 19.37
CA SER A 88 18.82 2.87 20.72
C SER A 88 19.86 3.21 21.81
N THR A 89 20.73 4.19 21.56
CA THR A 89 21.60 4.81 22.58
C THR A 89 21.19 6.26 22.92
N GLY A 90 19.99 6.72 22.57
CA GLY A 90 19.52 8.06 22.89
C GLY A 90 18.09 8.30 22.44
N GLU A 91 17.23 8.46 23.45
CA GLU A 91 15.89 9.03 23.45
C GLU A 91 14.81 8.34 22.57
N GLU A 92 13.80 7.84 23.29
CA GLU A 92 12.52 7.32 22.80
C GLU A 92 11.74 8.41 22.04
N GLY A 93 11.77 8.35 20.74
CA GLY A 93 10.85 9.07 19.86
C GLY A 93 9.60 8.22 19.60
N ALA A 94 8.64 8.23 20.53
CA ALA A 94 7.31 7.69 20.27
C ALA A 94 6.68 8.46 19.11
N ALA A 95 6.49 7.79 17.96
CA ALA A 95 5.74 8.33 16.85
C ALA A 95 4.28 8.52 17.27
N GLN A 96 3.95 9.76 17.67
CA GLN A 96 2.58 10.14 17.98
C GLN A 96 1.74 10.10 16.69
N LEU A 97 0.79 9.18 16.66
CA LEU A 97 -0.36 9.25 15.79
C LEU A 97 -1.10 10.57 16.06
N ARG A 98 -0.81 11.61 15.28
CA ARG A 98 -1.60 12.85 15.31
C ARG A 98 -2.96 12.53 14.72
N SER A 99 -3.95 12.40 15.60
CA SER A 99 -5.36 12.30 15.28
C SER A 99 -5.80 13.55 14.55
N ALA A 100 -6.38 13.39 13.37
CA ALA A 100 -7.19 14.42 12.74
C ALA A 100 -8.47 14.63 13.56
N ASP A 101 -8.86 15.89 13.66
CA ASP A 101 -10.02 16.50 14.29
C ASP A 101 -11.17 15.60 14.79
N ASN A 102 -11.42 15.76 16.09
CA ASN A 102 -12.45 15.10 16.86
C ASN A 102 -13.73 15.93 16.88
N THR A 103 -14.58 15.74 15.87
CA THR A 103 -16.00 16.14 15.95
C THR A 103 -16.83 15.15 15.10
N SER A 104 -17.24 14.02 15.70
CA SER A 104 -18.05 13.04 14.97
C SER A 104 -18.91 12.20 15.92
N PRO A 105 -20.13 11.80 15.47
CA PRO A 105 -21.08 10.96 16.21
C PRO A 105 -20.49 9.59 16.60
N PRO A 106 -21.11 8.80 17.51
CA PRO A 106 -20.60 7.52 18.01
C PRO A 106 -20.19 6.49 16.94
N GLN A 107 -20.84 6.49 15.79
CA GLN A 107 -20.53 5.64 14.65
C GLN A 107 -19.17 5.99 13.99
N ALA A 108 -18.75 7.26 14.05
CA ALA A 108 -17.46 7.68 13.55
C ALA A 108 -16.32 7.30 14.51
N LEU A 109 -16.57 7.21 15.81
CA LEU A 109 -15.60 6.72 16.79
C LEU A 109 -15.27 5.25 16.53
N HIS A 110 -16.28 4.41 16.34
CA HIS A 110 -16.07 2.98 16.04
C HIS A 110 -15.31 2.78 14.71
N GLY A 111 -15.61 3.58 13.69
CA GLY A 111 -14.87 3.57 12.42
C GLY A 111 -13.40 4.00 12.57
N GLN A 112 -13.11 4.94 13.48
CA GLN A 112 -11.75 5.39 13.75
C GLN A 112 -10.95 4.34 14.54
N GLU A 113 -11.57 3.66 15.50
CA GLU A 113 -10.98 2.55 16.24
C GLU A 113 -10.62 1.40 15.30
N LEU A 114 -11.56 0.96 14.48
CA LEU A 114 -11.32 -0.09 13.48
C LEU A 114 -10.20 0.30 12.49
N ALA A 115 -10.16 1.56 12.05
CA ALA A 115 -9.09 2.03 11.16
C ALA A 115 -7.73 2.02 11.84
N ARG A 116 -7.66 2.35 13.13
CA ARG A 116 -6.44 2.29 13.95
C ARG A 116 -5.97 0.85 14.12
N ASP A 117 -6.89 -0.06 14.46
CA ASP A 117 -6.57 -1.47 14.65
C ASP A 117 -6.10 -2.12 13.36
N LEU A 118 -6.73 -1.79 12.23
CA LEU A 118 -6.29 -2.22 10.91
C LEU A 118 -4.89 -1.68 10.58
N ALA A 119 -4.61 -0.42 10.88
CA ALA A 119 -3.29 0.16 10.67
C ALA A 119 -2.22 -0.57 11.49
N ALA A 120 -2.48 -0.85 12.77
CA ALA A 120 -1.60 -1.62 13.65
C ALA A 120 -1.42 -3.07 13.15
N ALA A 121 -2.49 -3.70 12.67
CA ALA A 121 -2.42 -5.04 12.09
C ALA A 121 -1.57 -5.07 10.82
N LEU A 122 -1.70 -4.05 9.95
CA LEU A 122 -0.87 -3.92 8.76
C LEU A 122 0.59 -3.64 9.12
N GLU A 123 0.85 -2.86 10.16
CA GLU A 123 2.21 -2.54 10.60
C GLU A 123 2.99 -3.77 11.05
N ALA A 124 2.33 -4.75 11.61
CA ALA A 124 2.93 -6.00 12.05
C ALA A 124 3.26 -6.97 10.91
N LEU A 125 2.73 -6.76 9.70
CA LEU A 125 3.04 -7.60 8.55
C LEU A 125 4.49 -7.40 8.08
N ARG A 126 5.09 -8.47 7.56
CA ARG A 126 6.35 -8.35 6.82
C ARG A 126 6.17 -7.44 5.60
N PRO A 127 7.17 -6.66 5.18
CA PRO A 127 7.01 -5.67 4.10
C PRO A 127 6.42 -6.24 2.81
N ARG A 128 6.82 -7.45 2.38
CA ARG A 128 6.27 -8.09 1.18
C ARG A 128 4.83 -8.59 1.36
N GLU A 129 4.47 -9.07 2.55
CA GLU A 129 3.10 -9.46 2.89
C GLU A 129 2.18 -8.25 2.89
N ARG A 130 2.63 -7.13 3.50
CA ARG A 130 1.91 -5.86 3.51
C ARG A 130 1.71 -5.33 2.10
N ALA A 131 2.75 -5.36 1.24
CA ALA A 131 2.63 -4.94 -0.16
C ALA A 131 1.61 -5.78 -0.92
N ALA A 132 1.73 -7.11 -0.88
CA ALA A 132 0.82 -8.02 -1.59
C ALA A 132 -0.64 -7.85 -1.11
N PHE A 133 -0.85 -7.76 0.20
CA PHE A 133 -2.17 -7.55 0.79
C PHE A 133 -2.76 -6.19 0.36
N SER A 134 -1.98 -5.12 0.45
CA SER A 134 -2.42 -3.78 0.06
C SER A 134 -2.79 -3.69 -1.41
N LEU A 135 -1.98 -4.25 -2.31
CA LEU A 135 -2.25 -4.26 -3.74
C LEU A 135 -3.51 -5.07 -4.08
N CYS A 136 -3.74 -6.18 -3.37
CA CYS A 136 -4.92 -7.00 -3.58
C CYS A 136 -6.20 -6.35 -3.03
N ARG A 137 -6.20 -5.97 -1.75
CA ARG A 137 -7.41 -5.59 -1.01
C ARG A 137 -7.83 -4.14 -1.23
N PHE A 138 -6.88 -3.22 -1.34
CA PHE A 138 -7.18 -1.80 -1.48
C PHE A 138 -7.05 -1.29 -2.91
N GLU A 139 -6.15 -1.88 -3.70
CA GLU A 139 -5.95 -1.45 -5.09
C GLU A 139 -6.66 -2.34 -6.11
N GLY A 140 -7.24 -3.46 -5.68
CA GLY A 140 -8.01 -4.38 -6.52
C GLY A 140 -7.18 -5.01 -7.65
N MET A 141 -5.88 -5.19 -7.46
CA MET A 141 -5.01 -5.78 -8.49
C MET A 141 -5.19 -7.30 -8.56
N ALA A 142 -5.18 -7.84 -9.77
CA ALA A 142 -5.17 -9.28 -10.00
C ALA A 142 -3.85 -9.90 -9.53
N TYR A 143 -3.85 -11.16 -9.13
CA TYR A 143 -2.65 -11.86 -8.64
C TYR A 143 -1.49 -11.85 -9.65
N LYS A 144 -1.81 -11.98 -10.94
CA LYS A 144 -0.83 -11.84 -12.02
C LYS A 144 -0.16 -10.47 -12.01
N ASP A 145 -0.94 -9.37 -11.95
CA ASP A 145 -0.43 -8.00 -11.93
C ASP A 145 0.41 -7.73 -10.65
N ILE A 146 0.02 -8.34 -9.50
CA ILE A 146 0.78 -8.28 -8.24
C ILE A 146 2.10 -9.06 -8.36
N ALA A 147 2.08 -10.21 -9.00
CA ALA A 147 3.28 -11.02 -9.24
C ALA A 147 4.31 -10.26 -10.08
N GLU A 148 3.87 -9.60 -11.15
CA GLU A 148 4.71 -8.71 -11.95
C GLU A 148 5.22 -7.50 -11.12
N THR A 149 4.34 -6.89 -10.29
CA THR A 149 4.68 -5.76 -9.42
C THR A 149 5.75 -6.10 -8.39
N LEU A 150 5.67 -7.28 -7.78
CA LEU A 150 6.57 -7.73 -6.71
C LEU A 150 7.72 -8.63 -7.22
N GLU A 151 7.83 -8.79 -8.54
CA GLU A 151 8.86 -9.62 -9.19
C GLU A 151 8.91 -11.03 -8.56
N THR A 152 7.76 -11.73 -8.61
CA THR A 152 7.59 -13.06 -8.00
C THR A 152 6.53 -13.88 -8.76
N SER A 153 6.27 -15.10 -8.34
CA SER A 153 5.24 -15.95 -8.95
C SER A 153 3.84 -15.68 -8.37
N GLU A 154 2.79 -15.98 -9.13
CA GLU A 154 1.40 -15.92 -8.64
C GLU A 154 1.16 -16.86 -7.44
N ALA A 155 1.81 -18.02 -7.41
CA ALA A 155 1.75 -18.93 -6.27
C ALA A 155 2.34 -18.30 -4.99
N ALA A 156 3.45 -17.57 -5.13
CA ALA A 156 4.05 -16.84 -4.02
C ALA A 156 3.13 -15.67 -3.56
N VAL A 157 2.51 -14.93 -4.50
CA VAL A 157 1.52 -13.88 -4.18
C VAL A 157 0.35 -14.46 -3.40
N LYS A 158 -0.22 -15.59 -3.84
CA LYS A 158 -1.31 -16.28 -3.11
C LYS A 158 -0.89 -16.61 -1.68
N SER A 159 0.31 -17.12 -1.49
CA SER A 159 0.85 -17.46 -0.16
C SER A 159 1.08 -16.20 0.70
N LEU A 160 1.60 -15.10 0.12
CA LEU A 160 1.79 -13.82 0.82
C LEU A 160 0.46 -13.26 1.31
N ILE A 161 -0.54 -13.19 0.42
CA ILE A 161 -1.88 -12.67 0.75
C ILE A 161 -2.57 -13.54 1.79
N HIS A 162 -2.47 -14.87 1.69
CA HIS A 162 -3.06 -15.79 2.66
C HIS A 162 -2.47 -15.56 4.07
N ARG A 163 -1.14 -15.55 4.20
CA ARG A 163 -0.48 -15.27 5.49
C ARG A 163 -0.84 -13.89 6.04
N ALA A 164 -0.82 -12.87 5.18
CA ALA A 164 -1.19 -11.51 5.58
C ALA A 164 -2.64 -11.46 6.09
N THR A 165 -3.58 -12.13 5.40
CA THR A 165 -5.00 -12.18 5.81
C THR A 165 -5.14 -12.84 7.17
N LEU A 166 -4.51 -14.00 7.41
CA LEU A 166 -4.56 -14.69 8.71
C LEU A 166 -4.01 -13.80 9.83
N ASN A 167 -2.88 -13.13 9.61
CA ASN A 167 -2.27 -12.25 10.61
C ASN A 167 -3.15 -11.03 10.91
N VAL A 168 -3.76 -10.42 9.89
CA VAL A 168 -4.67 -9.27 10.07
C VAL A 168 -5.91 -9.69 10.83
N VAL A 169 -6.57 -10.79 10.44
CA VAL A 169 -7.77 -11.29 11.12
C VAL A 169 -7.48 -11.62 12.58
N LYS A 170 -6.37 -12.32 12.85
CA LYS A 170 -5.96 -12.64 14.21
C LYS A 170 -5.80 -11.39 15.07
N ARG A 171 -5.11 -10.37 14.58
CA ARG A 171 -4.88 -9.13 15.33
C ARG A 171 -6.15 -8.31 15.55
N LEU A 172 -7.04 -8.25 14.56
CA LEU A 172 -8.33 -7.59 14.72
C LEU A 172 -9.21 -8.32 15.76
N ALA A 173 -9.19 -9.64 15.79
CA ALA A 173 -9.89 -10.42 16.82
C ALA A 173 -9.31 -10.19 18.22
N GLU A 174 -7.98 -10.04 18.35
CA GLU A 174 -7.29 -9.73 19.61
C GLU A 174 -7.59 -8.32 20.12
N SER A 175 -7.86 -7.34 19.24
CA SER A 175 -8.26 -5.96 19.61
C SER A 175 -9.75 -5.82 19.94
N GLY A 176 -10.55 -6.89 19.78
CA GLY A 176 -12.01 -6.84 20.02
C GLY A 176 -12.80 -6.23 18.86
N ALA A 177 -12.16 -5.92 17.75
CA ALA A 177 -12.83 -5.51 16.53
C ALA A 177 -13.43 -6.75 15.85
N GLU A 178 -14.75 -6.92 15.89
CA GLU A 178 -15.41 -8.00 15.13
C GLU A 178 -15.10 -7.82 13.63
N PRO A 179 -14.49 -8.82 12.98
CA PRO A 179 -14.29 -8.76 11.53
C PRO A 179 -15.67 -8.76 10.86
N ALA A 180 -16.00 -7.70 10.13
CA ALA A 180 -17.14 -7.72 9.23
C ALA A 180 -17.04 -8.99 8.36
N GLU A 181 -18.11 -9.80 8.29
CA GLU A 181 -18.13 -11.00 7.47
C GLU A 181 -17.65 -10.69 6.06
N PRO A 182 -16.74 -11.50 5.48
CA PRO A 182 -16.32 -11.31 4.10
C PRO A 182 -17.57 -11.41 3.21
N ALA A 183 -17.91 -10.31 2.53
CA ALA A 183 -18.97 -10.31 1.53
C ALA A 183 -18.78 -11.52 0.63
N ALA A 184 -19.76 -12.42 0.63
CA ALA A 184 -19.74 -13.69 -0.08
C ALA A 184 -19.34 -13.45 -1.54
N GLY A 185 -18.17 -13.95 -1.91
CA GLY A 185 -17.59 -13.80 -3.24
C GLY A 185 -18.58 -14.29 -4.28
N GLY A 186 -18.94 -13.43 -5.21
CA GLY A 186 -19.80 -13.73 -6.33
C GLY A 186 -19.33 -14.99 -7.04
N ARG A 187 -20.14 -16.03 -6.99
CA ARG A 187 -19.98 -17.25 -7.79
C ARG A 187 -20.09 -16.83 -9.25
N HIS A 188 -18.97 -16.81 -9.97
CA HIS A 188 -19.03 -16.80 -11.42
C HIS A 188 -19.62 -18.13 -11.86
N GLY A 189 -20.88 -18.12 -12.22
CA GLY A 189 -21.55 -19.23 -12.85
C GLY A 189 -20.85 -19.57 -14.17
N VAL A 190 -20.25 -20.75 -14.21
CA VAL A 190 -19.83 -21.39 -15.47
C VAL A 190 -21.11 -21.91 -16.12
N GLN A 191 -21.64 -21.17 -17.07
CA GLN A 191 -22.64 -21.67 -18.01
C GLN A 191 -21.93 -22.57 -19.02
N ARG A 192 -22.19 -23.88 -18.91
CA ARG A 192 -21.93 -24.83 -19.98
C ARG A 192 -23.05 -24.67 -21.03
N VAL A 193 -22.64 -24.38 -22.25
CA VAL A 193 -23.31 -24.83 -23.49
C VAL A 193 -22.23 -25.32 -24.43
#